data_1483a642cef5e33f89eff6da7426f18c
#
_entry.id   1483a642cef5e33f89eff6da7426f18c
#
_cell.length_a   1.000
_cell.length_b   1.000
_cell.length_c   1.000
_cell.angle_alpha   90.00
_cell.angle_beta   90.00
_cell.angle_gamma   90.00
#
_symmetry.space_group_name_H-M   'P 1'
#
loop_
_entity.id
_entity.type
_entity.pdbx_description
1 polymer ?
#
loop_
_entity_poly.entity_id
_entity_poly.type
_entity_poly.pdbx_seq_one_letter_code
_entity_poly.pdbx_strand_id
1 'polypeptide(L)'
;GGQLGDEWTVDNEVLTFDPRNQENDQNSDIVTNENFTNFILSIEWKIAECGNSGLFWGVHEDEKFSSPYLTGPEIQLLDNERHSDAFMKPKYHQAGALYDIVQPSKDVCNRAGEWNHFLLTVNHEINNANVKLNGTEIVSFPINGPEWEELISTSKFRDKSTYNYTEAPEFGKYKTGKIGLQD
;
A
#
# COMPACT_ATOMS: atom_id res chain seq x y z
N GLY A 1 14.81 -12.37 6.74
CA GLY A 1 14.30 -11.17 7.40
C GLY A 1 15.44 -10.42 8.05
N GLY A 2 15.51 -9.13 7.79
CA GLY A 2 16.44 -8.20 8.44
C GLY A 2 15.99 -7.85 9.86
N GLN A 3 16.85 -7.14 10.59
CA GLN A 3 16.44 -6.42 11.79
C GLN A 3 15.78 -5.11 11.37
N LEU A 4 14.84 -4.61 12.18
CA LEU A 4 14.31 -3.25 12.01
C LEU A 4 15.48 -2.26 12.16
N GLY A 5 15.53 -1.26 11.28
CA GLY A 5 16.43 -0.14 11.44
C GLY A 5 16.01 0.77 12.60
N ASP A 6 16.88 1.70 13.00
CA ASP A 6 16.63 2.61 14.13
C ASP A 6 15.46 3.58 13.85
N GLU A 7 15.06 3.75 12.59
CA GLU A 7 13.91 4.53 12.14
C GLU A 7 12.57 3.87 12.46
N TRP A 8 12.55 2.54 12.65
CA TRP A 8 11.36 1.79 13.05
C TRP A 8 11.45 1.41 14.54
N THR A 9 10.51 1.87 15.31
CA THR A 9 10.46 1.57 16.78
C THR A 9 9.12 0.97 17.14
N VAL A 10 9.11 0.12 18.17
CA VAL A 10 7.90 -0.43 18.76
C VAL A 10 7.83 -0.01 20.23
N ASP A 11 6.80 0.77 20.56
CA ASP A 11 6.52 1.19 21.94
C ASP A 11 5.02 1.06 22.23
N ASN A 12 4.67 0.44 23.36
CA ASN A 12 3.28 0.22 23.76
C ASN A 12 2.39 -0.36 22.64
N GLU A 13 2.88 -1.39 21.95
CA GLU A 13 2.21 -2.07 20.83
C GLU A 13 1.99 -1.20 19.57
N VAL A 14 2.61 -0.02 19.51
CA VAL A 14 2.58 0.87 18.35
C VAL A 14 3.92 0.78 17.62
N LEU A 15 3.86 0.38 16.36
CA LEU A 15 4.98 0.45 15.42
C LEU A 15 5.02 1.87 14.83
N THR A 16 6.16 2.53 14.93
CA THR A 16 6.35 3.92 14.47
C THR A 16 7.54 4.01 13.55
N PHE A 17 7.37 4.66 12.39
CA PHE A 17 8.44 5.12 11.53
C PHE A 17 8.77 6.59 11.83
N ASP A 18 10.05 6.89 12.05
CA ASP A 18 10.55 8.26 12.21
C ASP A 18 11.69 8.52 11.22
N PRO A 19 11.44 9.26 10.13
CA PRO A 19 12.44 9.51 9.10
C PRO A 19 13.66 10.30 9.60
N ARG A 20 13.57 10.94 10.77
CA ARG A 20 14.72 11.66 11.37
C ARG A 20 15.82 10.72 11.87
N ASN A 21 15.48 9.45 12.10
CA ASN A 21 16.42 8.42 12.52
C ASN A 21 16.98 7.60 11.35
N GLN A 22 16.52 7.88 10.13
CA GLN A 22 16.99 7.19 8.92
C GLN A 22 18.41 7.64 8.58
N GLU A 23 19.36 6.70 8.61
CA GLU A 23 20.73 6.93 8.18
C GLU A 23 20.83 6.76 6.66
N ASN A 24 20.89 7.84 5.93
CA ASN A 24 20.90 7.94 4.47
C ASN A 24 19.50 7.76 3.83
N ASP A 25 19.34 8.23 2.59
CA ASP A 25 18.12 8.07 1.76
C ASP A 25 17.94 6.61 1.26
N GLN A 26 18.08 5.64 2.14
CA GLN A 26 17.85 4.23 1.82
C GLN A 26 16.39 3.90 2.06
N ASN A 27 15.85 3.03 1.20
CA ASN A 27 14.52 2.45 1.38
C ASN A 27 14.49 1.65 2.69
N SER A 28 13.61 2.01 3.60
CA SER A 28 13.41 1.39 4.90
C SER A 28 12.06 0.64 4.98
N ASP A 29 11.46 0.31 3.83
CA ASP A 29 10.26 -0.50 3.77
C ASP A 29 10.42 -1.80 4.56
N ILE A 30 9.40 -2.19 5.31
CA ILE A 30 9.42 -3.43 6.07
C ILE A 30 8.41 -4.42 5.54
N VAL A 31 8.69 -5.71 5.71
CA VAL A 31 7.80 -6.80 5.32
C VAL A 31 7.70 -7.85 6.42
N THR A 32 6.58 -8.55 6.48
CA THR A 32 6.39 -9.68 7.39
C THR A 32 7.38 -10.80 7.11
N ASN A 33 7.69 -11.61 8.12
CA ASN A 33 8.48 -12.84 7.92
C ASN A 33 7.65 -13.92 7.22
N GLU A 34 6.36 -14.00 7.52
CA GLU A 34 5.42 -14.95 6.97
C GLU A 34 4.84 -14.50 5.63
N ASN A 35 4.41 -15.48 4.82
CA ASN A 35 3.67 -15.24 3.60
C ASN A 35 2.18 -15.53 3.80
N PHE A 36 1.33 -14.76 3.11
CA PHE A 36 -0.12 -14.84 3.17
C PHE A 36 -0.70 -15.02 1.77
N THR A 37 -1.78 -15.80 1.65
CA THR A 37 -2.52 -16.00 0.39
C THR A 37 -3.92 -15.41 0.50
N ASN A 38 -4.77 -16.02 1.34
CA ASN A 38 -6.09 -15.50 1.68
C ASN A 38 -6.02 -15.02 3.13
N PHE A 39 -6.42 -13.78 3.38
CA PHE A 39 -6.33 -13.20 4.72
C PHE A 39 -7.32 -12.06 4.92
N ILE A 40 -7.54 -11.74 6.19
CA ILE A 40 -8.16 -10.49 6.63
C ILE A 40 -7.14 -9.81 7.54
N LEU A 41 -6.73 -8.61 7.16
CA LEU A 41 -5.85 -7.77 7.97
C LEU A 41 -6.64 -6.62 8.58
N SER A 42 -6.56 -6.51 9.89
CA SER A 42 -7.08 -5.37 10.65
C SER A 42 -5.90 -4.57 11.18
N ILE A 43 -5.80 -3.31 10.81
CA ILE A 43 -4.70 -2.43 11.20
C ILE A 43 -5.21 -1.03 11.52
N GLU A 44 -4.81 -0.49 12.67
CA GLU A 44 -4.98 0.92 12.99
C GLU A 44 -3.73 1.68 12.57
N TRP A 45 -3.92 2.85 11.97
CA TRP A 45 -2.83 3.67 11.50
C TRP A 45 -3.08 5.15 11.73
N LYS A 46 -2.00 5.90 11.86
CA LYS A 46 -2.02 7.34 12.04
C LYS A 46 -0.87 7.95 11.26
N ILE A 47 -1.17 8.90 10.39
CA ILE A 47 -0.17 9.57 9.56
C ILE A 47 0.13 10.98 10.10
N ALA A 48 1.37 11.42 9.97
CA ALA A 48 1.77 12.79 10.28
C ALA A 48 1.25 13.79 9.24
N GLU A 49 1.29 15.08 9.54
CA GLU A 49 1.04 16.12 8.52
C GLU A 49 2.03 15.99 7.37
N CYS A 50 1.53 16.08 6.14
CA CYS A 50 2.26 15.81 4.90
C CYS A 50 2.84 14.39 4.81
N GLY A 51 2.40 13.44 5.64
CA GLY A 51 2.91 12.08 5.65
C GLY A 51 2.37 11.25 4.47
N ASN A 52 3.20 10.31 4.05
CA ASN A 52 2.93 9.31 3.01
C ASN A 52 3.46 7.96 3.49
N SER A 53 2.71 6.91 3.27
CA SER A 53 3.07 5.52 3.52
C SER A 53 2.15 4.63 2.70
N GLY A 54 2.38 3.32 2.70
CA GLY A 54 1.58 2.35 1.95
C GLY A 54 1.53 1.00 2.64
N LEU A 55 0.39 0.34 2.50
CA LEU A 55 0.19 -1.04 2.93
C LEU A 55 0.22 -1.95 1.71
N PHE A 56 1.26 -2.79 1.62
CA PHE A 56 1.44 -3.75 0.52
C PHE A 56 0.97 -5.16 0.90
N TRP A 57 0.59 -5.94 -0.11
CA TRP A 57 0.43 -7.39 0.03
C TRP A 57 0.94 -8.11 -1.21
N GLY A 58 1.09 -9.44 -1.14
CA GLY A 58 1.64 -10.23 -2.25
C GLY A 58 3.07 -9.86 -2.61
N VAL A 59 3.78 -9.25 -1.67
CA VAL A 59 5.18 -8.85 -1.86
C VAL A 59 6.05 -10.09 -1.99
N HIS A 60 6.82 -10.14 -3.07
CA HIS A 60 7.81 -11.18 -3.32
C HIS A 60 9.21 -10.59 -3.18
N GLU A 61 9.98 -11.11 -2.21
CA GLU A 61 11.39 -10.72 -2.03
C GLU A 61 12.30 -11.52 -2.96
N ASP A 62 13.07 -10.80 -3.76
CA ASP A 62 14.13 -11.34 -4.63
C ASP A 62 15.16 -10.22 -4.81
N GLU A 63 16.44 -10.54 -4.95
CA GLU A 63 17.52 -9.56 -5.15
C GLU A 63 17.29 -8.60 -6.33
N LYS A 64 16.48 -9.01 -7.31
CA LYS A 64 16.11 -8.19 -8.47
C LYS A 64 15.05 -7.12 -8.17
N PHE A 65 14.37 -7.18 -7.03
CA PHE A 65 13.34 -6.23 -6.64
C PHE A 65 13.87 -5.33 -5.53
N SER A 66 14.04 -4.06 -5.85
CA SER A 66 14.56 -3.06 -4.92
C SER A 66 13.51 -2.53 -3.93
N SER A 67 12.23 -2.79 -4.20
CA SER A 67 11.14 -2.22 -3.40
C SER A 67 9.88 -3.09 -3.47
N PRO A 68 9.04 -3.11 -2.41
CA PRO A 68 7.81 -3.90 -2.35
C PRO A 68 6.83 -3.61 -3.49
N TYR A 69 6.72 -2.35 -3.92
CA TYR A 69 5.78 -1.93 -4.97
C TYR A 69 6.09 -2.51 -6.37
N LEU A 70 7.24 -3.12 -6.57
CA LEU A 70 7.55 -3.79 -7.86
C LEU A 70 6.78 -5.10 -8.03
N THR A 71 6.28 -5.66 -6.94
CA THR A 71 5.53 -6.92 -6.96
C THR A 71 4.18 -6.82 -6.26
N GLY A 72 4.12 -6.10 -5.13
CA GLY A 72 2.95 -5.97 -4.27
C GLY A 72 2.08 -4.77 -4.63
N PRO A 73 0.77 -4.97 -4.83
CA PRO A 73 -0.17 -3.86 -4.88
C PRO A 73 -0.24 -3.14 -3.53
N GLU A 74 -0.61 -1.86 -3.56
CA GLU A 74 -0.56 -0.95 -2.43
C GLU A 74 -1.93 -0.37 -2.11
N ILE A 75 -2.30 -0.36 -0.82
CA ILE A 75 -3.37 0.49 -0.29
C ILE A 75 -2.71 1.71 0.34
N GLN A 76 -3.02 2.88 -0.22
CA GLN A 76 -2.38 4.14 0.16
C GLN A 76 -2.73 4.57 1.59
N LEU A 77 -1.71 5.05 2.32
CA LEU A 77 -1.82 5.76 3.59
C LEU A 77 -1.28 7.18 3.39
N LEU A 78 -2.12 8.22 3.48
CA LEU A 78 -1.73 9.56 3.09
C LEU A 78 -2.43 10.64 3.92
N ASP A 79 -1.75 11.76 4.14
CA ASP A 79 -2.42 13.01 4.49
C ASP A 79 -3.09 13.59 3.23
N ASN A 80 -4.39 13.30 3.05
CA ASN A 80 -5.15 13.72 1.87
C ASN A 80 -5.25 15.24 1.71
N GLU A 81 -5.05 16.00 2.79
CA GLU A 81 -5.22 17.45 2.78
C GLU A 81 -3.94 18.20 2.38
N ARG A 82 -2.75 17.64 2.67
CA ARG A 82 -1.48 18.38 2.58
C ARG A 82 -0.42 17.72 1.70
N HIS A 83 -0.42 16.38 1.59
CA HIS A 83 0.60 15.71 0.80
C HIS A 83 0.38 15.96 -0.70
N SER A 84 1.44 16.31 -1.42
CA SER A 84 1.36 16.68 -2.85
C SER A 84 0.81 15.56 -3.73
N ASP A 85 1.06 14.30 -3.36
CA ASP A 85 0.61 13.14 -4.15
C ASP A 85 -0.92 13.03 -4.24
N ALA A 86 -1.65 13.49 -3.21
CA ALA A 86 -3.12 13.54 -3.23
C ALA A 86 -3.68 14.33 -4.43
N PHE A 87 -2.88 15.26 -4.98
CA PHE A 87 -3.26 16.18 -6.06
C PHE A 87 -2.71 15.78 -7.44
N MET A 88 -1.75 14.82 -7.48
CA MET A 88 -1.11 14.39 -8.73
C MET A 88 -2.07 13.60 -9.63
N LYS A 89 -2.79 12.64 -9.05
CA LYS A 89 -3.88 11.89 -9.69
C LYS A 89 -5.04 11.83 -8.70
N PRO A 90 -5.88 12.89 -8.65
CA PRO A 90 -6.88 13.06 -7.60
C PRO A 90 -7.74 11.82 -7.40
N LYS A 91 -7.92 11.43 -6.13
CA LYS A 91 -8.58 10.22 -5.63
C LYS A 91 -7.82 8.92 -5.83
N TYR A 92 -7.05 8.75 -6.91
CA TYR A 92 -6.29 7.52 -7.16
C TYR A 92 -5.04 7.39 -6.26
N HIS A 93 -4.58 8.51 -5.67
CA HIS A 93 -3.46 8.57 -4.74
C HIS A 93 -3.88 8.99 -3.33
N GLN A 94 -5.17 9.03 -3.03
CA GLN A 94 -5.68 9.33 -1.68
C GLN A 94 -5.65 8.10 -0.78
N ALA A 95 -5.68 8.32 0.53
CA ALA A 95 -5.74 7.25 1.52
C ALA A 95 -6.88 6.27 1.22
N GLY A 96 -6.58 4.98 1.24
CA GLY A 96 -7.50 3.89 0.94
C GLY A 96 -7.67 3.58 -0.55
N ALA A 97 -7.04 4.33 -1.46
CA ALA A 97 -6.99 3.92 -2.87
C ALA A 97 -6.17 2.63 -3.04
N LEU A 98 -6.56 1.78 -3.99
CA LEU A 98 -5.59 0.91 -4.62
C LEU A 98 -4.72 1.81 -5.50
N TYR A 99 -3.51 2.10 -5.01
CA TYR A 99 -2.66 3.19 -5.49
C TYR A 99 -2.51 3.20 -7.01
N ASP A 100 -2.81 4.33 -7.62
CA ASP A 100 -2.80 4.59 -9.07
C ASP A 100 -3.82 3.79 -9.91
N ILE A 101 -4.59 2.86 -9.32
CA ILE A 101 -5.42 1.88 -10.04
C ILE A 101 -6.91 2.06 -9.76
N VAL A 102 -7.34 2.06 -8.49
CA VAL A 102 -8.77 2.21 -8.11
C VAL A 102 -8.92 3.28 -7.04
N GLN A 103 -9.74 4.27 -7.35
CA GLN A 103 -10.07 5.35 -6.41
C GLN A 103 -11.06 4.87 -5.34
N PRO A 104 -10.98 5.37 -4.09
CA PRO A 104 -12.00 5.13 -3.10
C PRO A 104 -13.34 5.75 -3.50
N SER A 105 -14.42 5.03 -3.23
CA SER A 105 -15.79 5.48 -3.52
C SER A 105 -16.23 6.65 -2.65
N LYS A 106 -15.62 6.77 -1.46
CA LYS A 106 -15.88 7.83 -0.47
C LYS A 106 -14.57 8.18 0.25
N ASP A 107 -14.41 9.44 0.59
CA ASP A 107 -13.41 9.88 1.55
C ASP A 107 -14.00 9.83 2.96
N VAL A 108 -13.53 8.92 3.78
CA VAL A 108 -13.89 8.73 5.18
C VAL A 108 -12.63 8.67 6.05
N CYS A 109 -11.51 9.20 5.53
CA CYS A 109 -10.24 9.28 6.23
C CYS A 109 -10.32 10.35 7.32
N ASN A 110 -9.85 10.03 8.52
CA ASN A 110 -9.62 11.03 9.55
C ASN A 110 -8.37 11.84 9.21
N ARG A 111 -8.26 13.03 9.75
CA ARG A 111 -7.15 13.95 9.47
C ARG A 111 -5.82 13.43 9.97
N ALA A 112 -4.74 13.97 9.42
CA ALA A 112 -3.40 13.74 9.95
C ALA A 112 -3.35 13.98 11.46
N GLY A 113 -2.67 13.08 12.18
CA GLY A 113 -2.62 13.06 13.65
C GLY A 113 -3.77 12.30 14.33
N GLU A 114 -4.78 11.87 13.61
CA GLU A 114 -5.89 11.05 14.12
C GLU A 114 -5.75 9.59 13.68
N TRP A 115 -6.23 8.66 14.51
CA TRP A 115 -6.22 7.23 14.19
C TRP A 115 -7.28 6.90 13.13
N ASN A 116 -6.90 6.07 12.20
CA ASN A 116 -7.73 5.44 11.18
C ASN A 116 -7.65 3.92 11.33
N HIS A 117 -8.63 3.20 10.79
CA HIS A 117 -8.67 1.76 10.79
C HIS A 117 -8.91 1.21 9.39
N PHE A 118 -8.01 0.36 8.91
CA PHE A 118 -8.23 -0.46 7.72
C PHE A 118 -8.63 -1.88 8.10
N LEU A 119 -9.61 -2.40 7.37
CA LEU A 119 -9.87 -3.82 7.25
C LEU A 119 -9.66 -4.21 5.78
N LEU A 120 -8.51 -4.81 5.47
CA LEU A 120 -8.19 -5.34 4.14
C LEU A 120 -8.53 -6.83 4.09
N THR A 121 -9.38 -7.22 3.16
CA THR A 121 -9.68 -8.62 2.86
C THR A 121 -9.11 -8.97 1.49
N VAL A 122 -8.31 -10.04 1.42
CA VAL A 122 -7.79 -10.61 0.17
C VAL A 122 -8.24 -12.07 0.08
N ASN A 123 -8.98 -12.40 -0.98
CA ASN A 123 -9.51 -13.74 -1.19
C ASN A 123 -9.38 -14.16 -2.66
N HIS A 124 -8.41 -15.00 -2.94
CA HIS A 124 -8.14 -15.55 -4.28
C HIS A 124 -9.15 -16.60 -4.75
N GLU A 125 -9.93 -17.20 -3.84
CA GLU A 125 -10.95 -18.21 -4.19
C GLU A 125 -12.14 -17.56 -4.91
N ILE A 126 -12.51 -16.34 -4.47
CA ILE A 126 -13.58 -15.55 -5.10
C ILE A 126 -13.05 -14.42 -5.98
N ASN A 127 -11.74 -14.38 -6.22
CA ASN A 127 -11.07 -13.36 -7.03
C ASN A 127 -11.39 -11.93 -6.61
N ASN A 128 -11.32 -11.62 -5.32
CA ASN A 128 -11.68 -10.30 -4.82
C ASN A 128 -10.77 -9.86 -3.68
N ALA A 129 -10.43 -8.58 -3.69
CA ALA A 129 -9.98 -7.86 -2.50
C ALA A 129 -10.86 -6.65 -2.25
N ASN A 130 -11.01 -6.27 -0.98
CA ASN A 130 -11.73 -5.07 -0.59
C ASN A 130 -11.09 -4.41 0.64
N VAL A 131 -11.28 -3.10 0.74
CA VAL A 131 -10.83 -2.30 1.89
C VAL A 131 -12.02 -1.58 2.51
N LYS A 132 -12.14 -1.72 3.84
CA LYS A 132 -12.96 -0.82 4.66
C LYS A 132 -12.03 0.15 5.37
N LEU A 133 -12.34 1.43 5.27
CA LEU A 133 -11.73 2.51 6.04
C LEU A 133 -12.74 3.05 7.05
N ASN A 134 -12.38 3.03 8.32
CA ASN A 134 -13.24 3.48 9.42
C ASN A 134 -14.65 2.85 9.37
N GLY A 135 -14.71 1.54 9.08
CA GLY A 135 -15.93 0.74 8.99
C GLY A 135 -16.72 0.86 7.68
N THR A 136 -16.33 1.75 6.76
CA THR A 136 -16.99 1.94 5.46
C THR A 136 -16.18 1.26 4.36
N GLU A 137 -16.81 0.36 3.57
CA GLU A 137 -16.18 -0.19 2.37
C GLU A 137 -15.99 0.92 1.32
N ILE A 138 -14.75 1.11 0.89
CA ILE A 138 -14.35 2.20 0.01
C ILE A 138 -13.83 1.73 -1.35
N VAL A 139 -13.20 0.56 -1.42
CA VAL A 139 -12.77 -0.08 -2.65
C VAL A 139 -13.04 -1.57 -2.63
N SER A 140 -13.35 -2.14 -3.80
CA SER A 140 -13.43 -3.57 -4.05
C SER A 140 -13.01 -3.83 -5.50
N PHE A 141 -12.16 -4.82 -5.73
CA PHE A 141 -11.56 -5.06 -7.03
C PHE A 141 -11.15 -6.53 -7.21
N PRO A 142 -11.11 -7.02 -8.48
CA PRO A 142 -10.51 -8.32 -8.79
C PRO A 142 -9.00 -8.27 -8.57
N ILE A 143 -8.38 -9.41 -8.25
CA ILE A 143 -6.95 -9.52 -7.91
C ILE A 143 -6.18 -10.46 -8.85
N ASN A 144 -6.84 -11.00 -9.85
CA ASN A 144 -6.22 -11.80 -10.90
C ASN A 144 -7.12 -11.88 -12.14
N GLY A 145 -6.57 -12.45 -13.23
CA GLY A 145 -7.31 -12.66 -14.48
C GLY A 145 -7.47 -11.41 -15.34
N PRO A 146 -8.28 -11.52 -16.42
CA PRO A 146 -8.42 -10.43 -17.41
C PRO A 146 -8.90 -9.10 -16.82
N GLU A 147 -9.81 -9.14 -15.85
CA GLU A 147 -10.34 -7.93 -15.21
C GLU A 147 -9.26 -7.20 -14.40
N TRP A 148 -8.36 -7.94 -13.73
CA TRP A 148 -7.19 -7.37 -13.07
C TRP A 148 -6.23 -6.74 -14.07
N GLU A 149 -5.90 -7.46 -15.15
CA GLU A 149 -5.00 -6.93 -16.20
C GLU A 149 -5.59 -5.67 -16.86
N GLU A 150 -6.89 -5.59 -17.05
CA GLU A 150 -7.58 -4.39 -17.56
C GLU A 150 -7.42 -3.22 -16.56
N LEU A 151 -7.67 -3.45 -15.27
CA LEU A 151 -7.52 -2.41 -14.24
C LEU A 151 -6.11 -1.82 -14.19
N ILE A 152 -5.09 -2.67 -14.19
CA ILE A 152 -3.70 -2.19 -14.11
C ILE A 152 -3.17 -1.62 -15.43
N SER A 153 -3.85 -1.84 -16.56
CA SER A 153 -3.38 -1.45 -17.90
C SER A 153 -3.12 0.04 -18.05
N THR A 154 -3.87 0.87 -17.32
CA THR A 154 -3.77 2.35 -17.36
C THR A 154 -2.97 2.93 -16.20
N SER A 155 -2.41 2.07 -15.35
CA SER A 155 -1.58 2.50 -14.21
C SER A 155 -0.13 2.76 -14.60
N LYS A 156 0.59 3.47 -13.75
CA LYS A 156 2.04 3.70 -13.90
C LYS A 156 2.85 2.41 -14.05
N PHE A 157 2.32 1.27 -13.62
CA PHE A 157 3.00 -0.03 -13.67
C PHE A 157 2.90 -0.74 -15.04
N ARG A 158 2.04 -0.26 -15.93
CA ARG A 158 1.80 -0.85 -17.26
C ARG A 158 1.81 0.17 -18.39
N ASP A 159 1.25 1.35 -18.19
CA ASP A 159 1.15 2.37 -19.23
C ASP A 159 2.44 3.19 -19.31
N LYS A 160 3.25 2.90 -20.33
CA LYS A 160 4.51 3.62 -20.62
C LYS A 160 4.32 5.09 -20.98
N SER A 161 3.10 5.54 -21.24
CA SER A 161 2.81 6.94 -21.54
C SER A 161 2.61 7.80 -20.28
N THR A 162 2.47 7.18 -19.10
CA THR A 162 2.36 7.93 -17.85
C THR A 162 3.68 8.59 -17.50
N TYR A 163 3.62 9.83 -16.99
CA TYR A 163 4.82 10.62 -16.66
C TYR A 163 5.68 9.97 -15.56
N ASN A 164 5.10 9.12 -14.73
CA ASN A 164 5.74 8.41 -13.62
C ASN A 164 5.82 6.90 -13.85
N TYR A 165 5.85 6.48 -15.13
CA TYR A 165 5.95 5.06 -15.47
C TYR A 165 7.03 4.34 -14.67
N THR A 166 6.65 3.22 -14.09
CA THR A 166 7.53 2.34 -13.31
C THR A 166 7.53 0.96 -13.95
N GLU A 167 8.68 0.49 -14.42
CA GLU A 167 8.80 -0.84 -14.97
C GLU A 167 8.67 -1.92 -13.89
N ALA A 168 7.47 -2.50 -13.77
CA ALA A 168 7.15 -3.52 -12.79
C ALA A 168 6.43 -4.72 -13.45
N PRO A 169 7.15 -5.54 -14.23
CA PRO A 169 6.53 -6.64 -14.99
C PRO A 169 5.91 -7.71 -14.10
N GLU A 170 6.34 -7.81 -12.84
CA GLU A 170 5.85 -8.78 -11.87
C GLU A 170 4.78 -8.21 -10.92
N PHE A 171 4.36 -6.97 -11.11
CA PHE A 171 3.37 -6.30 -10.27
C PHE A 171 2.03 -7.07 -10.24
N GLY A 172 1.57 -7.39 -9.04
CA GLY A 172 0.30 -8.05 -8.77
C GLY A 172 0.20 -9.50 -9.23
N LYS A 173 1.31 -10.17 -9.55
CA LYS A 173 1.31 -11.56 -10.04
C LYS A 173 1.34 -12.62 -8.95
N TYR A 174 1.79 -12.26 -7.76
CA TYR A 174 2.00 -13.22 -6.68
C TYR A 174 0.74 -13.37 -5.81
N LYS A 175 0.14 -14.58 -5.82
CA LYS A 175 -1.01 -14.89 -4.97
C LYS A 175 -0.62 -15.07 -3.51
N THR A 176 0.60 -15.54 -3.28
CA THR A 176 1.18 -15.76 -1.96
C THR A 176 2.40 -14.87 -1.83
N GLY A 177 2.44 -14.06 -0.80
CA GLY A 177 3.54 -13.15 -0.56
C GLY A 177 3.45 -12.50 0.81
N LYS A 178 4.37 -11.60 1.08
CA LYS A 178 4.45 -10.88 2.34
C LYS A 178 3.51 -9.69 2.35
N ILE A 179 3.20 -9.23 3.57
CA ILE A 179 2.56 -7.93 3.82
C ILE A 179 3.68 -6.94 4.15
N GLY A 180 3.61 -5.73 3.61
CA GLY A 180 4.64 -4.70 3.81
C GLY A 180 4.05 -3.36 4.22
N LEU A 181 4.91 -2.54 4.82
CA LEU A 181 4.66 -1.13 5.09
C LEU A 181 5.77 -0.29 4.47
N GLN A 182 5.36 0.80 3.80
CA GLN A 182 6.27 1.79 3.24
C GLN A 182 6.79 2.73 4.34
N ASP A 183 8.06 3.12 4.22
CA ASP A 183 8.74 4.14 5.01
C ASP A 183 8.28 5.58 4.71
#